data_fc1a9c849322b14904f21cf751febe93
#
_entry.id   fc1a9c849322b14904f21cf751febe93
#
_cell.length_a   1.000
_cell.length_b   1.000
_cell.length_c   1.000
_cell.angle_alpha   90.00
_cell.angle_beta   90.00
_cell.angle_gamma   90.00
#
_symmetry.space_group_name_H-M   'P 1'
#
loop_
_entity.id
_entity.type
_entity.pdbx_description
1 polymer ?
#
loop_
_entity_poly.entity_id
_entity_poly.type
_entity_poly.pdbx_seq_one_letter_code
_entity_poly.pdbx_strand_id
1 'polypeptide(L)'
;MSPTQCPEEDVITAEKATYSSITLHRRCPQAWKYRYIDGLRRARSESTPALDFGSWFHAARAADRLAKGRAEGTLKVELEEIQTTDTGPTFPGTVSPAEIISASQDYWDRLGETARETWLDWLGQPLPQRLAHIYAEWRERWAEESENEAVIAVEQRWEREIPGTGVTLWGYADEVYQDRKRGIVVVRDCKTSGTLGQVTSLDEMMDSQVQLYAWGLSPDCAEWSLPAPRAVAFDRVRSKAPKTPKITKAGKLSASVKDYDLRTYLDWCADGVPFEGMKKDGSAAGTYMAEEAEIERLASPQVVSQWFARHLTPVSRYLVRSHLQAAADTCSDISRTRVRADRRGEAPRNFGKAACQFCEFADLCRAQMVGGPGGEYAPEEYGLRYRDPSHSGR
;
A
#
# COMPACT_ATOMS: atom_id res chain seq x y z
N MET A 1 -3.16 -33.41 9.93
CA MET A 1 -2.67 -32.14 10.49
C MET A 1 -3.86 -31.46 11.13
N SER A 2 -3.85 -31.28 12.46
CA SER A 2 -4.93 -30.57 13.17
C SER A 2 -4.93 -29.11 12.74
N PRO A 3 -6.10 -28.50 12.46
CA PRO A 3 -6.18 -27.10 12.17
C PRO A 3 -5.73 -26.30 13.42
N THR A 4 -4.68 -25.55 13.30
CA THR A 4 -4.29 -24.56 14.29
C THR A 4 -5.46 -23.58 14.42
N GLN A 5 -6.12 -23.57 15.58
CA GLN A 5 -7.18 -22.62 15.89
C GLN A 5 -6.57 -21.21 15.86
N CYS A 6 -7.13 -20.37 15.00
CA CYS A 6 -6.88 -18.93 15.06
C CYS A 6 -7.25 -18.40 16.44
N PRO A 7 -6.46 -17.50 17.03
CA PRO A 7 -6.88 -16.84 18.26
C PRO A 7 -8.23 -16.15 18.01
N GLU A 8 -9.21 -16.41 18.88
CA GLU A 8 -10.58 -15.84 18.79
C GLU A 8 -10.59 -14.30 18.75
N GLU A 9 -9.47 -13.68 19.11
CA GLU A 9 -9.33 -12.24 19.31
C GLU A 9 -9.44 -11.40 18.03
N ASP A 10 -9.23 -11.98 16.84
CA ASP A 10 -9.14 -11.23 15.58
C ASP A 10 -10.30 -11.48 14.60
N VAL A 11 -11.39 -12.09 15.05
CA VAL A 11 -12.57 -12.32 14.20
C VAL A 11 -13.29 -11.01 13.92
N ILE A 12 -13.49 -10.68 12.63
CA ILE A 12 -14.32 -9.54 12.24
C ILE A 12 -15.79 -9.87 12.53
N THR A 13 -16.36 -9.13 13.47
CA THR A 13 -17.78 -9.23 13.86
C THR A 13 -18.45 -7.87 13.71
N ALA A 14 -19.70 -7.79 14.13
CA ALA A 14 -20.40 -6.51 14.24
C ALA A 14 -19.83 -5.63 15.37
N GLU A 15 -19.27 -6.27 16.39
CA GLU A 15 -18.66 -5.60 17.54
C GLU A 15 -17.15 -5.33 17.33
N LYS A 16 -16.51 -6.02 16.37
CA LYS A 16 -15.06 -5.88 16.12
C LYS A 16 -14.79 -5.73 14.61
N ALA A 17 -14.22 -4.62 14.18
CA ALA A 17 -14.05 -4.28 12.77
C ALA A 17 -12.73 -3.57 12.49
N THR A 18 -12.27 -3.66 11.24
CA THR A 18 -11.16 -2.87 10.72
C THR A 18 -11.66 -1.79 9.78
N TYR A 19 -10.81 -0.78 9.49
CA TYR A 19 -11.08 0.20 8.44
C TYR A 19 -11.41 -0.47 7.10
N SER A 20 -10.63 -1.48 6.70
CA SER A 20 -10.84 -2.20 5.44
C SER A 20 -12.17 -2.96 5.40
N SER A 21 -12.59 -3.58 6.52
CA SER A 21 -13.87 -4.30 6.58
C SER A 21 -15.06 -3.34 6.47
N ILE A 22 -15.00 -2.20 7.15
CA ILE A 22 -16.01 -1.14 7.08
C ILE A 22 -16.12 -0.58 5.66
N THR A 23 -14.99 -0.27 5.05
CA THR A 23 -14.93 0.29 3.69
C THR A 23 -15.45 -0.71 2.65
N LEU A 24 -15.11 -2.00 2.78
CA LEU A 24 -15.63 -3.03 1.87
C LEU A 24 -17.14 -3.20 2.03
N HIS A 25 -17.65 -3.19 3.27
CA HIS A 25 -19.10 -3.30 3.50
C HIS A 25 -19.87 -2.10 2.90
N ARG A 26 -19.36 -0.88 3.10
CA ARG A 26 -19.95 0.34 2.49
C ARG A 26 -19.93 0.25 0.96
N ARG A 27 -18.86 -0.27 0.38
CA ARG A 27 -18.77 -0.47 -1.06
C ARG A 27 -19.76 -1.52 -1.56
N CYS A 28 -19.82 -2.68 -0.92
CA CYS A 28 -20.75 -3.76 -1.27
C CYS A 28 -20.88 -4.80 -0.14
N PRO A 29 -22.04 -4.87 0.55
CA PRO A 29 -22.27 -5.87 1.59
C PRO A 29 -22.08 -7.32 1.13
N GLN A 30 -22.42 -7.66 -0.13
CA GLN A 30 -22.20 -9.01 -0.66
C GLN A 30 -20.71 -9.32 -0.79
N ALA A 31 -19.87 -8.38 -1.25
CA ALA A 31 -18.43 -8.57 -1.31
C ALA A 31 -17.84 -8.74 0.11
N TRP A 32 -18.33 -7.97 1.07
CA TRP A 32 -18.00 -8.12 2.48
C TRP A 32 -18.37 -9.52 3.01
N LYS A 33 -19.57 -10.02 2.68
CA LYS A 33 -20.01 -11.37 3.05
C LYS A 33 -19.03 -12.42 2.51
N TYR A 34 -18.73 -12.39 1.21
CA TYR A 34 -17.76 -13.32 0.61
C TYR A 34 -16.44 -13.33 1.37
N ARG A 35 -15.92 -12.15 1.70
CA ARG A 35 -14.61 -12.04 2.33
C ARG A 35 -14.61 -12.42 3.81
N TYR A 36 -15.58 -11.94 4.58
CA TYR A 36 -15.54 -12.01 6.04
C TYR A 36 -16.51 -13.01 6.67
N ILE A 37 -17.56 -13.45 5.98
CA ILE A 37 -18.43 -14.55 6.41
C ILE A 37 -18.01 -15.84 5.75
N ASP A 38 -18.00 -15.89 4.41
CA ASP A 38 -17.70 -17.09 3.64
C ASP A 38 -16.21 -17.41 3.60
N GLY A 39 -15.35 -16.48 4.01
CA GLY A 39 -13.90 -16.65 4.04
C GLY A 39 -13.27 -16.81 2.65
N LEU A 40 -13.95 -16.36 1.61
CA LEU A 40 -13.49 -16.50 0.25
C LEU A 40 -12.41 -15.47 -0.08
N ARG A 41 -11.45 -15.86 -0.87
CA ARG A 41 -10.59 -14.99 -1.66
C ARG A 41 -10.36 -15.64 -3.01
N ARG A 42 -10.04 -14.85 -4.00
CA ARG A 42 -9.61 -15.38 -5.29
C ARG A 42 -8.42 -16.31 -5.05
N ALA A 43 -8.52 -17.55 -5.54
CA ALA A 43 -7.40 -18.48 -5.45
C ALA A 43 -6.22 -17.82 -6.16
N ARG A 44 -5.13 -17.63 -5.44
CA ARG A 44 -3.90 -17.09 -6.05
C ARG A 44 -3.27 -18.20 -6.87
N SER A 45 -3.75 -18.42 -8.09
CA SER A 45 -2.97 -19.13 -9.09
C SER A 45 -1.77 -18.31 -9.54
N GLU A 46 -1.82 -16.98 -9.32
CA GLU A 46 -0.79 -16.04 -9.75
C GLU A 46 -0.60 -14.93 -8.70
N SER A 47 0.64 -14.50 -8.51
CA SER A 47 0.96 -13.36 -7.65
C SER A 47 0.19 -12.12 -8.14
N THR A 48 -0.22 -11.26 -7.20
CA THR A 48 -0.79 -9.94 -7.50
C THR A 48 0.32 -8.89 -7.40
N PRO A 49 1.02 -8.55 -8.48
CA PRO A 49 2.23 -7.72 -8.45
C PRO A 49 2.07 -6.42 -7.66
N ALA A 50 0.87 -5.81 -7.75
CA ALA A 50 0.59 -4.57 -7.04
C ALA A 50 0.64 -4.72 -5.51
N LEU A 51 -0.02 -5.75 -4.98
CA LEU A 51 -0.09 -5.99 -3.54
C LEU A 51 1.23 -6.52 -3.00
N ASP A 52 1.80 -7.50 -3.70
CA ASP A 52 3.03 -8.14 -3.26
C ASP A 52 4.20 -7.14 -3.30
N PHE A 53 4.32 -6.30 -4.35
CA PHE A 53 5.30 -5.23 -4.37
C PHE A 53 5.14 -4.28 -3.18
N GLY A 54 3.90 -3.88 -2.89
CA GLY A 54 3.59 -3.05 -1.73
C GLY A 54 4.13 -3.67 -0.44
N SER A 55 3.82 -4.94 -0.21
CA SER A 55 4.27 -5.65 0.99
C SER A 55 5.80 -5.75 1.11
N TRP A 56 6.52 -6.02 0.01
CA TRP A 56 7.98 -6.02 -0.01
C TRP A 56 8.57 -4.64 0.30
N PHE A 57 7.98 -3.58 -0.28
CA PHE A 57 8.43 -2.22 -0.03
C PHE A 57 8.16 -1.79 1.42
N HIS A 58 6.98 -2.12 1.97
CA HIS A 58 6.66 -1.88 3.38
C HIS A 58 7.63 -2.59 4.31
N ALA A 59 7.97 -3.85 4.04
CA ALA A 59 8.93 -4.60 4.84
C ALA A 59 10.32 -3.96 4.85
N ALA A 60 10.85 -3.58 3.68
CA ALA A 60 12.15 -2.92 3.59
C ALA A 60 12.17 -1.56 4.32
N ARG A 61 11.07 -0.79 4.20
CA ARG A 61 10.90 0.47 4.91
C ARG A 61 10.76 0.26 6.42
N ALA A 62 10.00 -0.74 6.87
CA ALA A 62 9.86 -1.07 8.28
C ALA A 62 11.22 -1.40 8.92
N ALA A 63 12.05 -2.21 8.25
CA ALA A 63 13.40 -2.52 8.69
C ALA A 63 14.28 -1.27 8.83
N ASP A 64 14.23 -0.36 7.86
CA ASP A 64 14.96 0.93 7.93
C ASP A 64 14.55 1.76 9.13
N ARG A 65 13.23 1.89 9.34
CA ARG A 65 12.69 2.73 10.42
C ARG A 65 12.96 2.12 11.80
N LEU A 66 12.86 0.81 11.94
CA LEU A 66 13.25 0.11 13.17
C LEU A 66 14.74 0.31 13.48
N ALA A 67 15.61 0.14 12.50
CA ALA A 67 17.05 0.34 12.67
C ALA A 67 17.36 1.78 13.14
N LYS A 68 16.71 2.78 12.53
CA LYS A 68 16.83 4.19 12.93
C LYS A 68 16.38 4.41 14.37
N GLY A 69 15.17 3.96 14.71
CA GLY A 69 14.63 4.17 16.06
C GLY A 69 15.45 3.49 17.16
N ARG A 70 16.04 2.31 16.88
CA ARG A 70 16.99 1.65 17.78
C ARG A 70 18.27 2.45 17.94
N ALA A 71 18.88 2.89 16.84
CA ALA A 71 20.10 3.67 16.86
C ALA A 71 19.96 4.98 17.66
N GLU A 72 18.78 5.59 17.61
CA GLU A 72 18.45 6.82 18.34
C GLU A 72 17.91 6.56 19.76
N GLY A 73 17.57 5.33 20.11
CA GLY A 73 16.96 4.97 21.40
C GLY A 73 15.55 5.54 21.59
N THR A 74 14.81 5.73 20.49
CA THR A 74 13.48 6.37 20.51
C THR A 74 12.31 5.38 20.43
N LEU A 75 12.56 4.12 20.04
CA LEU A 75 11.51 3.10 19.97
C LEU A 75 10.87 2.86 21.33
N LYS A 76 9.55 2.80 21.35
CA LYS A 76 8.73 2.44 22.52
C LYS A 76 8.22 1.01 22.45
N VAL A 77 8.15 0.46 21.24
CA VAL A 77 7.71 -0.91 20.97
C VAL A 77 8.68 -1.55 19.99
N GLU A 78 9.20 -2.72 20.37
CA GLU A 78 9.99 -3.55 19.46
C GLU A 78 9.07 -4.43 18.62
N LEU A 79 9.36 -4.51 17.33
CA LEU A 79 8.70 -5.44 16.43
C LEU A 79 9.57 -6.71 16.33
N GLU A 80 8.99 -7.85 16.67
CA GLU A 80 9.71 -9.13 16.65
C GLU A 80 9.93 -9.64 15.25
N GLU A 81 8.91 -9.50 14.37
CA GLU A 81 8.90 -10.04 13.04
C GLU A 81 8.37 -9.03 12.01
N ILE A 82 8.98 -9.02 10.83
CA ILE A 82 8.55 -8.27 9.65
C ILE A 82 8.08 -9.27 8.61
N GLN A 83 6.83 -9.14 8.17
CA GLN A 83 6.28 -9.99 7.12
C GLN A 83 6.27 -9.27 5.77
N THR A 84 6.53 -10.00 4.68
CA THR A 84 6.48 -9.47 3.32
C THR A 84 5.12 -9.70 2.67
N THR A 85 4.82 -10.92 2.29
CA THR A 85 3.55 -11.30 1.65
C THR A 85 2.95 -12.50 2.37
N ASP A 86 1.69 -12.84 2.10
CA ASP A 86 1.04 -14.05 2.67
C ASP A 86 1.83 -15.35 2.40
N THR A 87 2.62 -15.38 1.32
CA THR A 87 3.42 -16.54 0.90
C THR A 87 4.92 -16.25 0.88
N GLY A 88 5.29 -15.03 1.25
CA GLY A 88 6.67 -14.58 1.32
C GLY A 88 7.33 -14.92 2.65
N PRO A 89 8.64 -14.69 2.77
CA PRO A 89 9.36 -14.90 4.00
C PRO A 89 8.96 -13.90 5.08
N THR A 90 9.01 -14.37 6.32
CA THR A 90 8.98 -13.52 7.52
C THR A 90 10.43 -13.32 8.00
N PHE A 91 10.74 -12.13 8.40
CA PHE A 91 12.08 -11.75 8.87
C PHE A 91 12.04 -11.33 10.33
N PRO A 92 13.14 -11.54 11.09
CA PRO A 92 13.23 -10.96 12.42
C PRO A 92 13.21 -9.42 12.35
N GLY A 93 12.65 -8.78 13.34
CA GLY A 93 12.58 -7.31 13.40
C GLY A 93 13.95 -6.60 13.37
N THR A 94 15.06 -7.35 13.52
CA THR A 94 16.43 -6.85 13.42
C THR A 94 17.02 -6.92 12.02
N VAL A 95 16.26 -7.44 11.04
CA VAL A 95 16.72 -7.56 9.65
C VAL A 95 17.05 -6.20 9.05
N SER A 96 18.03 -6.15 8.18
CA SER A 96 18.34 -4.94 7.40
C SER A 96 17.48 -4.84 6.13
N PRO A 97 17.24 -3.64 5.61
CA PRO A 97 16.57 -3.46 4.32
C PRO A 97 17.29 -4.18 3.16
N ALA A 98 18.61 -4.25 3.20
CA ALA A 98 19.40 -4.93 2.18
C ALA A 98 19.12 -6.43 2.15
N GLU A 99 18.98 -7.08 3.30
CA GLU A 99 18.62 -8.50 3.39
C GLU A 99 17.22 -8.76 2.84
N ILE A 100 16.24 -7.90 3.12
CA ILE A 100 14.89 -8.00 2.54
C ILE A 100 14.93 -7.86 1.03
N ILE A 101 15.68 -6.86 0.51
CA ILE A 101 15.84 -6.66 -0.93
C ILE A 101 16.52 -7.86 -1.56
N SER A 102 17.56 -8.41 -0.94
CA SER A 102 18.23 -9.63 -1.40
C SER A 102 17.27 -10.83 -1.44
N ALA A 103 16.48 -11.04 -0.40
CA ALA A 103 15.51 -12.13 -0.35
C ALA A 103 14.39 -12.00 -1.40
N SER A 104 14.11 -10.80 -1.88
CA SER A 104 13.17 -10.59 -2.99
C SER A 104 13.68 -11.20 -4.31
N GLN A 105 14.99 -11.40 -4.45
CA GLN A 105 15.59 -12.14 -5.59
C GLN A 105 15.22 -13.61 -5.52
N ASP A 106 15.36 -14.25 -4.35
CA ASP A 106 14.97 -15.66 -4.16
C ASP A 106 13.46 -15.88 -4.39
N TYR A 107 12.65 -14.90 -3.97
CA TYR A 107 11.22 -14.93 -4.27
C TYR A 107 10.96 -14.85 -5.78
N TRP A 108 11.61 -13.91 -6.46
CA TRP A 108 11.52 -13.71 -7.90
C TRP A 108 11.93 -14.96 -8.68
N ASP A 109 13.03 -15.62 -8.27
CA ASP A 109 13.57 -16.80 -8.95
C ASP A 109 12.67 -18.03 -8.82
N ARG A 110 11.87 -18.09 -7.75
CA ARG A 110 10.86 -19.14 -7.56
C ARG A 110 9.56 -18.92 -8.33
N LEU A 111 9.31 -17.73 -8.86
CA LEU A 111 8.13 -17.48 -9.68
C LEU A 111 8.23 -18.22 -11.00
N GLY A 112 7.11 -18.83 -11.43
CA GLY A 112 6.99 -19.38 -12.77
C GLY A 112 7.10 -18.31 -13.87
N GLU A 113 7.33 -18.74 -15.10
CA GLU A 113 7.53 -17.83 -16.25
C GLU A 113 6.33 -16.86 -16.44
N THR A 114 5.10 -17.40 -16.48
CA THR A 114 3.88 -16.59 -16.63
C THR A 114 3.71 -15.56 -15.50
N ALA A 115 4.05 -15.95 -14.26
CA ALA A 115 4.01 -15.01 -13.15
C ALA A 115 5.04 -13.90 -13.31
N ARG A 116 6.28 -14.22 -13.74
CA ARG A 116 7.31 -13.21 -14.02
C ARG A 116 6.92 -12.27 -15.15
N GLU A 117 6.31 -12.78 -16.23
CA GLU A 117 5.79 -11.95 -17.30
C GLU A 117 4.71 -10.97 -16.78
N THR A 118 3.77 -11.45 -15.98
CA THR A 118 2.75 -10.61 -15.34
C THR A 118 3.37 -9.49 -14.49
N TRP A 119 4.42 -9.81 -13.74
CA TRP A 119 5.15 -8.84 -12.95
C TRP A 119 5.89 -7.80 -13.83
N LEU A 120 6.56 -8.25 -14.90
CA LEU A 120 7.25 -7.37 -15.85
C LEU A 120 6.29 -6.42 -16.54
N ASP A 121 5.13 -6.90 -16.96
CA ASP A 121 4.09 -6.07 -17.57
C ASP A 121 3.57 -5.01 -16.60
N TRP A 122 3.49 -5.35 -15.33
CA TRP A 122 2.97 -4.43 -14.32
C TRP A 122 4.03 -3.47 -13.79
N LEU A 123 5.21 -3.97 -13.38
CA LEU A 123 6.31 -3.15 -12.82
C LEU A 123 7.13 -2.45 -13.90
N GLY A 124 7.33 -3.09 -15.05
CA GLY A 124 8.25 -2.68 -16.11
C GLY A 124 9.68 -3.16 -15.95
N GLN A 125 10.00 -3.84 -14.83
CA GLN A 125 11.30 -4.47 -14.55
C GLN A 125 11.15 -5.54 -13.45
N PRO A 126 12.16 -6.43 -13.25
CA PRO A 126 12.13 -7.44 -12.18
C PRO A 126 11.91 -6.84 -10.79
N LEU A 127 11.17 -7.57 -9.95
CA LEU A 127 10.86 -7.13 -8.58
C LEU A 127 12.08 -6.67 -7.78
N PRO A 128 13.18 -7.45 -7.67
CA PRO A 128 14.31 -7.05 -6.83
C PRO A 128 15.01 -5.78 -7.32
N GLN A 129 15.10 -5.59 -8.63
CA GLN A 129 15.66 -4.37 -9.21
C GLN A 129 14.78 -3.17 -8.92
N ARG A 130 13.45 -3.31 -9.11
CA ARG A 130 12.52 -2.22 -8.83
C ARG A 130 12.46 -1.88 -7.36
N LEU A 131 12.48 -2.88 -6.48
CA LEU A 131 12.48 -2.68 -5.04
C LEU A 131 13.73 -1.93 -4.58
N ALA A 132 14.92 -2.36 -5.03
CA ALA A 132 16.18 -1.70 -4.72
C ALA A 132 16.20 -0.24 -5.18
N HIS A 133 15.80 -0.01 -6.43
CA HIS A 133 15.76 1.34 -7.02
C HIS A 133 14.83 2.27 -6.22
N ILE A 134 13.59 1.87 -6.04
CA ILE A 134 12.58 2.75 -5.40
C ILE A 134 12.88 2.97 -3.91
N TYR A 135 13.44 1.97 -3.23
CA TYR A 135 13.84 2.11 -1.84
C TYR A 135 15.00 3.11 -1.68
N ALA A 136 16.00 3.05 -2.57
CA ALA A 136 17.11 3.98 -2.56
C ALA A 136 16.65 5.42 -2.82
N GLU A 137 15.81 5.63 -3.83
CA GLU A 137 15.24 6.94 -4.13
C GLU A 137 14.35 7.47 -3.00
N TRP A 138 13.53 6.63 -2.38
CA TRP A 138 12.72 7.00 -1.24
C TRP A 138 13.58 7.47 -0.07
N ARG A 139 14.66 6.77 0.25
CA ARG A 139 15.61 7.16 1.31
C ARG A 139 16.29 8.49 1.02
N GLU A 140 16.82 8.64 -0.18
CA GLU A 140 17.51 9.87 -0.61
C GLU A 140 16.57 11.07 -0.55
N ARG A 141 15.36 10.89 -1.07
CA ARG A 141 14.38 11.96 -1.14
C ARG A 141 13.94 12.49 0.22
N TRP A 142 13.78 11.61 1.18
CA TRP A 142 13.29 11.98 2.50
C TRP A 142 14.39 12.01 3.58
N ALA A 143 15.67 12.09 3.17
CA ALA A 143 16.80 12.08 4.08
C ALA A 143 16.76 13.24 5.08
N GLU A 144 16.56 14.46 4.58
CA GLU A 144 16.52 15.68 5.40
C GLU A 144 15.34 15.68 6.40
N GLU A 145 14.14 15.31 5.94
CA GLU A 145 12.98 15.17 6.81
C GLU A 145 13.20 14.09 7.86
N SER A 146 13.77 12.96 7.43
CA SER A 146 14.05 11.82 8.31
C SER A 146 15.00 12.19 9.47
N GLU A 147 15.93 13.13 9.32
CA GLU A 147 16.79 13.60 10.40
C GLU A 147 15.98 14.25 11.54
N ASN A 148 14.86 14.86 11.21
CA ASN A 148 13.97 15.49 12.18
C ASN A 148 12.91 14.56 12.77
N GLU A 149 12.88 13.30 12.37
CA GLU A 149 11.91 12.30 12.80
C GLU A 149 12.49 11.36 13.86
N ALA A 150 11.93 11.36 15.06
CA ALA A 150 12.19 10.31 16.05
C ALA A 150 11.18 9.19 15.86
N VAL A 151 11.62 8.01 15.46
CA VAL A 151 10.76 6.84 15.26
C VAL A 151 10.33 6.28 16.61
N ILE A 152 9.04 6.18 16.84
CA ILE A 152 8.43 5.75 18.10
C ILE A 152 7.99 4.29 18.03
N ALA A 153 7.27 3.91 16.99
CA ALA A 153 6.81 2.56 16.75
C ALA A 153 6.65 2.30 15.25
N VAL A 154 6.79 1.05 14.84
CA VAL A 154 6.64 0.59 13.45
C VAL A 154 5.68 -0.58 13.44
N GLU A 155 4.80 -0.65 12.43
CA GLU A 155 3.75 -1.68 12.29
C GLU A 155 2.92 -1.83 13.57
N GLN A 156 2.58 -0.69 14.17
CA GLN A 156 1.94 -0.65 15.48
C GLN A 156 0.48 -1.07 15.39
N ARG A 157 0.14 -2.20 16.02
CA ARG A 157 -1.24 -2.61 16.24
C ARG A 157 -1.90 -1.72 17.28
N TRP A 158 -3.12 -1.30 17.01
CA TRP A 158 -3.99 -0.62 17.95
C TRP A 158 -5.39 -1.24 17.94
N GLU A 159 -6.06 -1.19 19.09
CA GLU A 159 -7.43 -1.69 19.25
C GLU A 159 -8.15 -0.83 20.27
N ARG A 160 -9.32 -0.29 19.88
CA ARG A 160 -10.08 0.66 20.73
C ARG A 160 -11.59 0.50 20.54
N GLU A 161 -12.29 0.48 21.64
CA GLU A 161 -13.76 0.58 21.63
C GLU A 161 -14.19 2.02 21.31
N ILE A 162 -15.16 2.16 20.38
CA ILE A 162 -15.82 3.44 20.13
C ILE A 162 -16.71 3.74 21.34
N PRO A 163 -16.50 4.83 22.07
CA PRO A 163 -17.18 5.11 23.32
C PRO A 163 -18.71 5.04 23.22
N GLY A 164 -19.32 4.23 24.09
CA GLY A 164 -20.77 4.09 24.20
C GLY A 164 -21.44 3.29 23.09
N THR A 165 -20.71 2.56 22.27
CA THR A 165 -21.28 1.80 21.14
C THR A 165 -21.10 0.29 21.24
N GLY A 166 -20.20 -0.21 22.07
CA GLY A 166 -19.81 -1.62 22.11
C GLY A 166 -19.04 -2.10 20.87
N VAL A 167 -18.65 -1.18 19.97
CA VAL A 167 -17.90 -1.51 18.76
C VAL A 167 -16.43 -1.25 18.96
N THR A 168 -15.61 -2.26 18.76
CA THR A 168 -14.15 -2.17 18.80
C THR A 168 -13.59 -2.04 17.39
N LEU A 169 -12.83 -0.98 17.15
CA LEU A 169 -12.01 -0.82 15.95
C LEU A 169 -10.58 -1.23 16.22
N TRP A 170 -9.94 -1.81 15.21
CA TRP A 170 -8.53 -2.15 15.27
C TRP A 170 -7.86 -2.00 13.91
N GLY A 171 -6.54 -1.92 13.93
CA GLY A 171 -5.73 -1.79 12.72
C GLY A 171 -4.24 -1.72 13.05
N TYR A 172 -3.46 -1.60 11.99
CA TYR A 172 -2.01 -1.40 12.08
C TYR A 172 -1.66 -0.05 11.47
N ALA A 173 -0.81 0.68 12.14
CA ALA A 173 -0.19 1.89 11.59
C ALA A 173 1.23 1.55 11.16
N ASP A 174 1.59 1.90 9.94
CA ASP A 174 2.91 1.57 9.40
C ASP A 174 4.04 2.17 10.23
N GLU A 175 3.83 3.39 10.76
CA GLU A 175 4.81 4.05 11.62
C GLU A 175 4.16 5.13 12.47
N VAL A 176 4.67 5.29 13.70
CA VAL A 176 4.43 6.44 14.56
C VAL A 176 5.78 7.12 14.81
N TYR A 177 5.86 8.42 14.56
CA TYR A 177 7.07 9.19 14.80
C TYR A 177 6.77 10.55 15.41
N GLN A 178 7.76 11.13 16.08
CA GLN A 178 7.71 12.51 16.54
C GLN A 178 8.48 13.39 15.55
N ASP A 179 7.80 14.36 14.97
CA ASP A 179 8.43 15.45 14.21
C ASP A 179 9.06 16.42 15.22
N ARG A 180 10.38 16.38 15.35
CA ARG A 180 11.12 17.20 16.32
C ARG A 180 11.06 18.69 15.98
N LYS A 181 10.98 19.04 14.69
CA LYS A 181 10.91 20.42 14.21
C LYS A 181 9.57 21.07 14.54
N ARG A 182 8.47 20.32 14.42
CA ARG A 182 7.12 20.81 14.73
C ARG A 182 6.68 20.49 16.16
N GLY A 183 7.37 19.60 16.86
CA GLY A 183 7.02 19.18 18.21
C GLY A 183 5.71 18.37 18.28
N ILE A 184 5.34 17.66 17.22
CA ILE A 184 4.09 16.91 17.13
C ILE A 184 4.35 15.42 16.90
N VAL A 185 3.41 14.57 17.34
CA VAL A 185 3.35 13.15 16.95
C VAL A 185 2.57 13.02 15.67
N VAL A 186 3.09 12.22 14.76
CA VAL A 186 2.54 11.95 13.43
C VAL A 186 2.41 10.45 13.24
N VAL A 187 1.29 10.01 12.67
CA VAL A 187 1.11 8.66 12.16
C VAL A 187 1.45 8.66 10.68
N ARG A 188 2.28 7.73 10.23
CA ARG A 188 2.60 7.57 8.82
C ARG A 188 1.92 6.33 8.26
N ASP A 189 1.35 6.47 7.07
CA ASP A 189 0.79 5.41 6.26
C ASP A 189 1.40 5.47 4.86
N CYS A 190 2.02 4.38 4.43
CA CYS A 190 2.68 4.30 3.13
C CYS A 190 1.77 3.63 2.11
N LYS A 191 1.63 4.22 0.94
CA LYS A 191 0.81 3.70 -0.15
C LYS A 191 1.62 3.52 -1.41
N THR A 192 1.67 2.30 -1.92
CA THR A 192 2.24 2.00 -3.24
C THR A 192 1.14 1.94 -4.29
N SER A 193 1.40 2.47 -5.46
CA SER A 193 0.44 2.49 -6.57
C SER A 193 1.18 2.45 -7.91
N GLY A 194 0.60 1.83 -8.94
CA GLY A 194 1.17 1.82 -10.29
C GLY A 194 1.29 3.23 -10.89
N THR A 195 0.41 4.14 -10.51
CA THR A 195 0.46 5.57 -10.87
C THR A 195 -0.01 6.39 -9.68
N LEU A 196 0.63 7.54 -9.45
CA LEU A 196 0.14 8.50 -8.47
C LEU A 196 -0.83 9.46 -9.17
N GLY A 197 -2.13 9.36 -8.79
CA GLY A 197 -3.14 10.34 -9.18
C GLY A 197 -2.91 11.66 -8.45
N GLN A 198 -3.53 12.73 -8.94
CA GLN A 198 -3.63 13.97 -8.18
C GLN A 198 -4.58 13.73 -6.99
N VAL A 199 -3.99 13.61 -5.81
CA VAL A 199 -4.73 13.56 -4.54
C VAL A 199 -4.53 14.89 -3.86
N THR A 200 -5.61 15.55 -3.51
CA THR A 200 -5.55 16.82 -2.79
C THR A 200 -5.43 16.59 -1.29
N SER A 201 -4.90 17.56 -0.57
CA SER A 201 -4.89 17.53 0.90
C SER A 201 -6.31 17.44 1.49
N LEU A 202 -7.32 17.92 0.76
CA LEU A 202 -8.71 17.80 1.17
C LEU A 202 -9.20 16.35 1.07
N ASP A 203 -8.87 15.64 -0.02
CA ASP A 203 -9.23 14.23 -0.17
C ASP A 203 -8.66 13.41 0.98
N GLU A 204 -7.40 13.63 1.33
CA GLU A 204 -6.74 12.95 2.44
C GLU A 204 -7.32 13.35 3.80
N MET A 205 -7.65 14.62 4.00
CA MET A 205 -8.27 15.07 5.25
C MET A 205 -9.65 14.41 5.47
N MET A 206 -10.37 14.14 4.39
CA MET A 206 -11.67 13.46 4.41
C MET A 206 -11.54 11.93 4.49
N ASP A 207 -10.34 11.38 4.34
CA ASP A 207 -10.12 9.95 4.48
C ASP A 207 -10.30 9.52 5.94
N SER A 208 -11.24 8.60 6.16
CA SER A 208 -11.53 8.10 7.50
C SER A 208 -10.37 7.30 8.11
N GLN A 209 -9.49 6.70 7.32
CA GLN A 209 -8.30 6.00 7.81
C GLN A 209 -7.40 6.92 8.63
N VAL A 210 -7.12 8.12 8.10
CA VAL A 210 -6.31 9.16 8.77
C VAL A 210 -6.81 9.44 10.18
N GLN A 211 -8.10 9.76 10.25
CA GLN A 211 -8.71 10.22 11.49
C GLN A 211 -8.82 9.08 12.51
N LEU A 212 -9.18 7.88 12.05
CA LEU A 212 -9.35 6.70 12.91
C LEU A 212 -8.01 6.19 13.45
N TYR A 213 -6.95 6.20 12.65
CA TYR A 213 -5.63 5.76 13.11
C TYR A 213 -5.06 6.71 14.16
N ALA A 214 -5.14 8.02 13.94
CA ALA A 214 -4.71 9.01 14.92
C ALA A 214 -5.50 8.90 16.23
N TRP A 215 -6.81 8.64 16.16
CA TRP A 215 -7.64 8.40 17.33
C TRP A 215 -7.26 7.10 18.04
N GLY A 216 -7.13 6.01 17.31
CA GLY A 216 -6.81 4.69 17.85
C GLY A 216 -5.49 4.66 18.61
N LEU A 217 -4.49 5.38 18.12
CA LEU A 217 -3.15 5.46 18.71
C LEU A 217 -3.00 6.51 19.83
N SER A 218 -4.01 7.35 20.05
CA SER A 218 -3.91 8.40 21.08
C SER A 218 -3.65 7.86 22.50
N PRO A 219 -4.26 6.74 22.95
CA PRO A 219 -3.94 6.15 24.25
C PRO A 219 -2.51 5.59 24.32
N ASP A 220 -2.04 4.91 23.25
CA ASP A 220 -0.67 4.39 23.20
C ASP A 220 0.35 5.53 23.33
N CYS A 221 0.12 6.64 22.64
CA CYS A 221 0.96 7.82 22.77
C CYS A 221 0.99 8.34 24.23
N ALA A 222 -0.14 8.34 24.92
CA ALA A 222 -0.19 8.74 26.34
C ALA A 222 0.60 7.78 27.22
N GLU A 223 0.51 6.47 27.00
CA GLU A 223 1.32 5.46 27.71
C GLU A 223 2.82 5.66 27.47
N TRP A 224 3.22 6.09 26.27
CA TRP A 224 4.59 6.44 25.93
C TRP A 224 5.04 7.82 26.42
N SER A 225 4.19 8.53 27.16
CA SER A 225 4.41 9.91 27.59
C SER A 225 4.56 10.90 26.44
N LEU A 226 3.83 10.67 25.37
CA LEU A 226 3.77 11.54 24.18
C LEU A 226 2.40 12.18 24.02
N PRO A 227 2.30 13.35 23.37
CA PRO A 227 1.01 13.93 23.01
C PRO A 227 0.29 13.06 21.98
N ALA A 228 -1.05 13.14 21.97
CA ALA A 228 -1.84 12.48 20.92
C ALA A 228 -1.42 12.93 19.52
N PRO A 229 -1.53 12.06 18.51
CA PRO A 229 -1.18 12.39 17.14
C PRO A 229 -1.94 13.63 16.63
N ARG A 230 -1.22 14.55 15.99
CA ARG A 230 -1.78 15.82 15.48
C ARG A 230 -1.89 15.83 13.96
N ALA A 231 -1.22 14.91 13.30
CA ALA A 231 -1.24 14.77 11.86
C ALA A 231 -1.05 13.32 11.44
N VAL A 232 -1.43 13.02 10.20
CA VAL A 232 -1.08 11.80 9.49
C VAL A 232 -0.30 12.16 8.24
N ALA A 233 0.78 11.45 7.99
CA ALA A 233 1.58 11.60 6.78
C ALA A 233 1.26 10.43 5.82
N PHE A 234 0.76 10.73 4.63
CA PHE A 234 0.69 9.76 3.56
C PHE A 234 1.96 9.82 2.73
N ASP A 235 2.74 8.73 2.77
CA ASP A 235 3.84 8.48 1.86
C ASP A 235 3.33 7.71 0.64
N ARG A 236 3.22 8.38 -0.49
CA ARG A 236 2.78 7.76 -1.74
C ARG A 236 3.98 7.50 -2.63
N VAL A 237 4.10 6.25 -3.06
CA VAL A 237 5.23 5.79 -3.86
C VAL A 237 4.72 5.08 -5.11
N ARG A 238 5.20 5.50 -6.28
CA ARG A 238 4.86 4.86 -7.53
C ARG A 238 5.68 3.58 -7.72
N SER A 239 4.99 2.45 -7.76
CA SER A 239 5.62 1.13 -7.93
C SER A 239 6.06 0.85 -9.37
N LYS A 240 5.30 1.34 -10.37
CA LYS A 240 5.62 1.11 -11.78
C LYS A 240 6.93 1.80 -12.18
N ALA A 241 7.81 1.06 -12.85
CA ALA A 241 9.09 1.58 -13.29
C ALA A 241 8.96 2.72 -14.29
N PRO A 242 9.89 3.68 -14.27
CA PRO A 242 10.01 4.67 -15.32
C PRO A 242 10.33 3.97 -16.66
N LYS A 243 9.87 4.58 -17.75
CA LYS A 243 10.20 4.11 -19.09
C LYS A 243 11.60 4.58 -19.48
N THR A 244 12.29 3.79 -20.26
CA THR A 244 13.54 4.23 -20.85
C THR A 244 13.30 5.40 -21.80
N PRO A 245 14.01 6.52 -21.66
CA PRO A 245 13.94 7.63 -22.59
C PRO A 245 14.29 7.15 -24.02
N LYS A 246 13.76 7.84 -25.03
CA LYS A 246 14.04 7.54 -26.44
C LYS A 246 14.45 8.81 -27.16
N ILE A 247 15.33 8.66 -28.13
CA ILE A 247 15.69 9.74 -29.05
C ILE A 247 15.08 9.50 -30.42
N THR A 248 14.80 10.57 -31.10
CA THR A 248 14.40 10.56 -32.51
C THR A 248 15.62 10.31 -33.40
N LYS A 249 15.40 9.99 -34.68
CA LYS A 249 16.49 9.87 -35.67
C LYS A 249 17.33 11.16 -35.81
N ALA A 250 16.79 12.30 -35.40
CA ALA A 250 17.49 13.59 -35.40
C ALA A 250 18.25 13.87 -34.10
N GLY A 251 18.40 12.89 -33.21
CA GLY A 251 19.14 13.04 -31.95
C GLY A 251 18.47 13.92 -30.90
N LYS A 252 17.14 14.11 -30.98
CA LYS A 252 16.37 14.85 -29.99
C LYS A 252 15.55 13.90 -29.13
N LEU A 253 15.28 14.25 -27.87
CA LEU A 253 14.37 13.50 -27.01
C LEU A 253 13.01 13.32 -27.70
N SER A 254 12.48 12.12 -27.64
CA SER A 254 11.19 11.80 -28.21
C SER A 254 10.06 12.30 -27.31
N ALA A 255 9.18 13.12 -27.86
CA ALA A 255 7.97 13.56 -27.18
C ALA A 255 6.96 12.44 -26.87
N SER A 256 7.12 11.25 -27.48
CA SER A 256 6.22 10.11 -27.29
C SER A 256 6.51 9.31 -25.99
N VAL A 257 7.67 9.50 -25.37
CA VAL A 257 8.03 8.85 -24.11
C VAL A 257 8.47 9.92 -23.13
N LYS A 258 7.59 10.26 -22.18
CA LYS A 258 7.87 11.26 -21.13
C LYS A 258 7.69 10.71 -19.71
N ASP A 259 7.43 9.42 -19.59
CA ASP A 259 7.12 8.74 -18.34
C ASP A 259 8.40 8.16 -17.73
N TYR A 260 9.36 9.02 -17.40
CA TYR A 260 10.63 8.70 -16.74
C TYR A 260 10.98 9.78 -15.70
N ASP A 261 11.73 9.37 -14.68
CA ASP A 261 12.24 10.24 -13.62
C ASP A 261 13.66 10.77 -13.94
N LEU A 262 14.13 11.66 -13.09
CA LEU A 262 15.43 12.29 -13.26
C LEU A 262 16.58 11.28 -13.24
N ARG A 263 16.54 10.33 -12.30
CA ARG A 263 17.59 9.32 -12.15
C ARG A 263 17.69 8.45 -13.38
N THR A 264 16.56 7.90 -13.84
CA THR A 264 16.50 7.10 -15.08
C THR A 264 17.03 7.88 -16.29
N TYR A 265 16.74 9.17 -16.37
CA TYR A 265 17.25 10.01 -17.44
C TYR A 265 18.76 10.21 -17.37
N LEU A 266 19.30 10.50 -16.18
CA LEU A 266 20.74 10.69 -15.99
C LEU A 266 21.52 9.41 -16.20
N ASP A 267 21.06 8.28 -15.66
CA ASP A 267 21.66 6.96 -15.85
C ASP A 267 21.68 6.60 -17.35
N TRP A 268 20.54 6.81 -18.03
CA TRP A 268 20.45 6.57 -19.48
C TRP A 268 21.40 7.45 -20.29
N CYS A 269 21.60 8.72 -19.92
CA CYS A 269 22.57 9.59 -20.57
C CYS A 269 24.01 9.16 -20.28
N ALA A 270 24.31 8.71 -19.05
CA ALA A 270 25.64 8.27 -18.63
C ALA A 270 26.12 7.02 -19.37
N ASP A 271 25.22 6.12 -19.73
CA ASP A 271 25.50 4.92 -20.55
C ASP A 271 25.91 5.24 -21.98
N GLY A 272 25.83 6.52 -22.37
CA GLY A 272 26.26 6.98 -23.68
C GLY A 272 25.34 6.47 -24.79
N VAL A 273 24.19 7.11 -24.99
CA VAL A 273 23.21 6.69 -26.01
C VAL A 273 23.65 7.12 -27.40
N PRO A 274 24.09 6.19 -28.25
CA PRO A 274 24.48 6.52 -29.62
C PRO A 274 23.21 6.84 -30.42
N PHE A 275 23.28 7.81 -31.33
CA PHE A 275 22.26 8.03 -32.32
C PHE A 275 22.85 8.16 -33.72
N GLU A 276 22.24 7.52 -34.68
CA GLU A 276 22.53 7.70 -36.09
C GLU A 276 21.72 8.88 -36.64
N GLY A 277 22.17 10.09 -36.31
CA GLY A 277 21.60 11.30 -36.89
C GLY A 277 22.19 11.56 -38.27
N MET A 278 21.42 11.38 -39.33
CA MET A 278 21.79 12.00 -40.61
C MET A 278 21.61 13.51 -40.46
N LYS A 279 22.67 14.24 -40.23
CA LYS A 279 22.69 15.66 -40.54
C LYS A 279 22.59 15.79 -42.06
N LYS A 280 22.03 16.89 -42.55
CA LYS A 280 21.89 17.19 -43.99
C LYS A 280 23.27 17.19 -44.73
N ASP A 281 24.37 17.21 -43.97
CA ASP A 281 25.74 17.19 -44.48
C ASP A 281 26.38 15.78 -44.46
N GLY A 282 25.60 14.73 -44.17
CA GLY A 282 26.08 13.33 -44.17
C GLY A 282 26.99 12.97 -42.98
N SER A 283 27.28 13.86 -42.05
CA SER A 283 28.01 13.55 -40.85
C SER A 283 27.08 12.90 -39.83
N ALA A 284 27.45 11.68 -39.49
CA ALA A 284 26.66 10.83 -38.62
C ALA A 284 27.25 10.72 -37.22
N ALA A 285 26.38 10.18 -36.38
CA ALA A 285 26.65 9.61 -35.08
C ALA A 285 27.20 10.59 -34.02
N GLY A 286 26.41 10.81 -33.03
CA GLY A 286 26.80 11.47 -31.80
C GLY A 286 26.39 10.60 -30.61
N THR A 287 26.86 10.98 -29.46
CA THR A 287 26.31 10.51 -28.19
C THR A 287 25.34 11.57 -27.70
N TYR A 288 24.12 11.17 -27.30
CA TYR A 288 23.19 12.09 -26.69
C TYR A 288 23.73 12.52 -25.31
N MET A 289 23.74 13.82 -25.10
CA MET A 289 24.16 14.42 -23.83
C MET A 289 22.95 14.92 -23.07
N ALA A 290 23.02 14.84 -21.74
CA ALA A 290 21.95 15.33 -20.88
C ALA A 290 21.69 16.82 -21.12
N GLU A 291 20.43 17.19 -21.32
CA GLU A 291 19.98 18.54 -21.54
C GLU A 291 19.58 19.21 -20.22
N GLU A 292 20.11 20.39 -19.93
CA GLU A 292 19.81 21.13 -18.70
C GLU A 292 18.31 21.41 -18.51
N ALA A 293 17.64 21.82 -19.59
CA ALA A 293 16.19 22.07 -19.57
C ALA A 293 15.38 20.82 -19.21
N GLU A 294 15.83 19.63 -19.61
CA GLU A 294 15.16 18.37 -19.27
C GLU A 294 15.45 17.96 -17.82
N ILE A 295 16.67 18.21 -17.32
CA ILE A 295 17.03 18.03 -15.91
C ILE A 295 16.14 18.92 -15.03
N GLU A 296 16.02 20.20 -15.35
CA GLU A 296 15.15 21.15 -14.61
C GLU A 296 13.68 20.69 -14.63
N ARG A 297 13.19 20.26 -15.79
CA ARG A 297 11.82 19.73 -15.92
C ARG A 297 11.59 18.52 -15.04
N LEU A 298 12.52 17.57 -15.05
CA LEU A 298 12.41 16.33 -14.26
C LEU A 298 12.59 16.56 -12.75
N ALA A 299 13.39 17.55 -12.37
CA ALA A 299 13.55 17.97 -10.99
C ALA A 299 12.37 18.80 -10.47
N SER A 300 11.46 19.24 -11.35
CA SER A 300 10.34 20.08 -10.93
C SER A 300 9.39 19.36 -9.97
N PRO A 301 8.78 20.05 -8.98
CA PRO A 301 7.85 19.43 -8.04
C PRO A 301 6.69 18.71 -8.71
N GLN A 302 6.21 19.20 -9.88
CA GLN A 302 5.12 18.61 -10.64
C GLN A 302 5.47 17.24 -11.22
N VAL A 303 6.71 17.03 -11.66
CA VAL A 303 7.16 15.73 -12.18
C VAL A 303 7.51 14.81 -11.04
N VAL A 304 8.21 15.30 -10.05
CA VAL A 304 8.61 14.51 -8.87
C VAL A 304 7.39 13.96 -8.15
N SER A 305 6.32 14.75 -7.99
CA SER A 305 5.07 14.30 -7.34
C SER A 305 4.34 13.16 -8.07
N GLN A 306 4.72 12.85 -9.31
CA GLN A 306 4.21 11.68 -10.04
C GLN A 306 4.90 10.37 -9.60
N TRP A 307 6.02 10.46 -8.89
CA TRP A 307 6.81 9.33 -8.42
C TRP A 307 6.75 9.17 -6.92
N PHE A 308 6.85 10.29 -6.19
CA PHE A 308 6.84 10.35 -4.75
C PHE A 308 6.02 11.55 -4.30
N ALA A 309 5.09 11.32 -3.39
CA ALA A 309 4.33 12.40 -2.76
C ALA A 309 4.19 12.13 -1.27
N ARG A 310 4.41 13.15 -0.45
CA ARG A 310 4.15 13.12 0.98
C ARG A 310 3.29 14.30 1.35
N HIS A 311 2.14 14.03 1.95
CA HIS A 311 1.27 15.06 2.47
C HIS A 311 1.10 14.87 3.98
N LEU A 312 1.21 15.96 4.71
CA LEU A 312 0.95 15.99 6.14
C LEU A 312 -0.46 16.53 6.37
N THR A 313 -1.36 15.64 6.73
CA THR A 313 -2.78 15.93 6.90
C THR A 313 -3.12 16.11 8.37
N PRO A 314 -3.72 17.25 8.79
CA PRO A 314 -4.04 17.51 10.19
C PRO A 314 -5.16 16.60 10.68
N VAL A 315 -5.07 16.20 11.94
CA VAL A 315 -6.13 15.48 12.65
C VAL A 315 -7.17 16.46 13.17
N SER A 316 -8.43 16.26 12.79
CA SER A 316 -9.56 17.09 13.21
C SER A 316 -10.45 16.36 14.20
N ARG A 317 -10.65 16.91 15.40
CA ARG A 317 -11.57 16.34 16.40
C ARG A 317 -13.01 16.19 15.87
N TYR A 318 -13.43 17.10 15.00
CA TYR A 318 -14.74 17.04 14.37
C TYR A 318 -14.82 15.84 13.42
N LEU A 319 -13.84 15.69 12.53
CA LEU A 319 -13.78 14.57 11.58
C LEU A 319 -13.62 13.22 12.30
N VAL A 320 -12.78 13.15 13.33
CA VAL A 320 -12.66 11.96 14.18
C VAL A 320 -14.03 11.53 14.70
N ARG A 321 -14.79 12.44 15.34
CA ARG A 321 -16.13 12.14 15.86
C ARG A 321 -17.06 11.67 14.75
N SER A 322 -17.09 12.37 13.62
CA SER A 322 -17.94 12.03 12.48
C SER A 322 -17.63 10.65 11.91
N HIS A 323 -16.33 10.32 11.76
CA HIS A 323 -15.92 9.03 11.24
C HIS A 323 -16.15 7.88 12.23
N LEU A 324 -15.98 8.11 13.53
CA LEU A 324 -16.32 7.13 14.56
C LEU A 324 -17.82 6.81 14.56
N GLN A 325 -18.67 7.83 14.49
CA GLN A 325 -20.12 7.62 14.39
C GLN A 325 -20.45 6.83 13.12
N ALA A 326 -19.92 7.24 11.97
CA ALA A 326 -20.14 6.54 10.71
C ALA A 326 -19.59 5.10 10.72
N ALA A 327 -18.53 4.82 11.46
CA ALA A 327 -18.01 3.46 11.65
C ALA A 327 -18.98 2.62 12.50
N ALA A 328 -19.48 3.15 13.61
CA ALA A 328 -20.46 2.49 14.47
C ALA A 328 -21.77 2.18 13.71
N ASP A 329 -22.28 3.15 12.94
CA ASP A 329 -23.46 2.95 12.09
C ASP A 329 -23.24 1.83 11.06
N THR A 330 -22.05 1.80 10.44
CA THR A 330 -21.69 0.72 9.50
C THR A 330 -21.63 -0.64 10.20
N CYS A 331 -21.10 -0.73 11.40
CA CYS A 331 -21.08 -1.98 12.16
C CYS A 331 -22.50 -2.46 12.51
N SER A 332 -23.43 -1.54 12.78
CA SER A 332 -24.85 -1.88 12.93
C SER A 332 -25.46 -2.45 11.63
N ASP A 333 -25.06 -1.90 10.47
CA ASP A 333 -25.45 -2.43 9.15
C ASP A 333 -24.80 -3.80 8.87
N ILE A 334 -23.57 -4.00 9.31
CA ILE A 334 -22.88 -5.31 9.25
C ILE A 334 -23.67 -6.35 10.04
N SER A 335 -24.15 -6.04 11.25
CA SER A 335 -25.02 -6.93 12.04
C SER A 335 -26.27 -7.34 11.27
N ARG A 336 -26.95 -6.37 10.66
CA ARG A 336 -28.16 -6.62 9.84
C ARG A 336 -27.83 -7.48 8.60
N THR A 337 -26.71 -7.21 7.97
CA THR A 337 -26.22 -7.97 6.81
C THR A 337 -25.95 -9.42 7.20
N ARG A 338 -25.32 -9.66 8.36
CA ARG A 338 -25.02 -11.00 8.87
C ARG A 338 -26.29 -11.81 9.11
N VAL A 339 -27.25 -11.25 9.84
CA VAL A 339 -28.56 -11.88 10.07
C VAL A 339 -29.28 -12.22 8.76
N ARG A 340 -29.20 -11.32 7.76
CA ARG A 340 -29.78 -11.59 6.45
C ARG A 340 -29.04 -12.69 5.71
N ALA A 341 -27.72 -12.69 5.74
CA ALA A 341 -26.88 -13.70 5.10
C ALA A 341 -27.13 -15.08 5.69
N ASP A 342 -27.26 -15.19 7.02
CA ASP A 342 -27.57 -16.45 7.71
C ASP A 342 -28.96 -17.01 7.33
N ARG A 343 -29.93 -16.11 7.11
CA ARG A 343 -31.30 -16.55 6.75
C ARG A 343 -31.52 -16.83 5.27
N ARG A 344 -30.80 -16.12 4.37
CA ARG A 344 -31.07 -16.14 2.93
C ARG A 344 -29.90 -16.64 2.09
N GLY A 345 -28.76 -16.91 2.71
CA GLY A 345 -27.52 -17.27 2.00
C GLY A 345 -26.83 -16.11 1.26
N GLU A 346 -27.44 -14.93 1.23
CA GLU A 346 -26.93 -13.77 0.47
C GLU A 346 -27.09 -12.44 1.22
N ALA A 347 -26.25 -11.48 0.86
CA ALA A 347 -26.29 -10.10 1.33
C ALA A 347 -26.73 -9.14 0.21
N PRO A 348 -27.10 -7.89 0.54
CA PRO A 348 -27.39 -6.87 -0.48
C PRO A 348 -26.18 -6.64 -1.41
N ARG A 349 -26.46 -6.42 -2.69
CA ARG A 349 -25.45 -6.11 -3.72
C ARG A 349 -25.58 -4.64 -4.13
N ASN A 350 -24.45 -3.95 -4.16
CA ASN A 350 -24.38 -2.62 -4.74
C ASN A 350 -23.97 -2.74 -6.22
N PHE A 351 -24.97 -2.65 -7.10
CA PHE A 351 -24.71 -2.68 -8.54
C PHE A 351 -24.22 -1.30 -9.01
N GLY A 352 -23.00 -1.23 -9.48
CA GLY A 352 -22.46 0.01 -10.01
C GLY A 352 -21.05 -0.17 -10.54
N LYS A 353 -20.71 0.63 -11.58
CA LYS A 353 -19.38 0.57 -12.18
C LYS A 353 -18.27 0.75 -11.13
N ALA A 354 -18.41 1.74 -10.25
CA ALA A 354 -17.42 2.02 -9.22
C ALA A 354 -17.28 0.88 -8.18
N ALA A 355 -18.39 0.20 -7.83
CA ALA A 355 -18.37 -0.90 -6.88
C ALA A 355 -17.80 -2.20 -7.48
N CYS A 356 -18.07 -2.46 -8.76
CA CYS A 356 -17.78 -3.74 -9.41
C CYS A 356 -16.50 -3.76 -10.23
N GLN A 357 -16.04 -2.62 -10.75
CA GLN A 357 -14.90 -2.55 -11.69
C GLN A 357 -13.61 -3.18 -11.13
N PHE A 358 -13.35 -3.03 -9.83
CA PHE A 358 -12.17 -3.55 -9.14
C PHE A 358 -12.55 -4.52 -8.01
N CYS A 359 -13.71 -5.17 -8.13
CA CYS A 359 -14.16 -6.14 -7.14
C CYS A 359 -13.54 -7.51 -7.42
N GLU A 360 -12.80 -8.03 -6.47
CA GLU A 360 -12.21 -9.37 -6.58
C GLU A 360 -13.25 -10.49 -6.77
N PHE A 361 -14.49 -10.26 -6.34
CA PHE A 361 -15.60 -11.20 -6.43
C PHE A 361 -16.54 -10.94 -7.61
N ALA A 362 -16.17 -10.08 -8.58
CA ALA A 362 -17.07 -9.68 -9.67
C ALA A 362 -17.55 -10.88 -10.49
N ASP A 363 -16.66 -11.83 -10.81
CA ASP A 363 -16.97 -12.99 -11.62
C ASP A 363 -17.84 -13.99 -10.86
N LEU A 364 -17.52 -14.26 -9.58
CA LEU A 364 -18.37 -15.07 -8.70
C LEU A 364 -19.77 -14.47 -8.57
N CYS A 365 -19.85 -13.16 -8.33
CA CYS A 365 -21.13 -12.47 -8.21
C CYS A 365 -21.94 -12.54 -9.51
N ARG A 366 -21.28 -12.37 -10.66
CA ARG A 366 -21.93 -12.48 -11.99
C ARG A 366 -22.47 -13.88 -12.23
N ALA A 367 -21.68 -14.91 -11.95
CA ALA A 367 -22.09 -16.30 -12.15
C ALA A 367 -23.30 -16.67 -11.29
N GLN A 368 -23.34 -16.26 -10.04
CA GLN A 368 -24.51 -16.48 -9.18
C GLN A 368 -25.77 -15.76 -9.67
N MET A 369 -25.63 -14.59 -10.30
CA MET A 369 -26.80 -13.82 -10.79
C MET A 369 -27.39 -14.39 -12.09
N VAL A 370 -26.60 -14.96 -12.97
CA VAL A 370 -27.08 -15.52 -14.23
C VAL A 370 -27.59 -16.95 -14.12
N GLY A 371 -27.56 -17.52 -12.92
CA GLY A 371 -28.09 -18.87 -12.70
C GLY A 371 -27.33 -19.95 -13.47
N GLY A 372 -26.03 -19.83 -13.56
CA GLY A 372 -25.17 -20.88 -14.08
C GLY A 372 -25.45 -22.22 -13.39
N PRO A 373 -25.19 -23.39 -14.03
CA PRO A 373 -25.56 -24.68 -13.54
C PRO A 373 -25.02 -24.89 -12.11
N GLY A 374 -25.96 -24.91 -11.18
CA GLY A 374 -25.77 -25.09 -9.75
C GLY A 374 -24.86 -24.05 -9.16
N GLY A 375 -25.22 -23.26 -8.20
CA GLY A 375 -24.39 -22.29 -7.47
C GLY A 375 -22.95 -22.71 -7.13
N GLU A 376 -22.42 -23.66 -7.82
CA GLU A 376 -21.09 -24.28 -7.86
C GLU A 376 -20.16 -23.57 -8.84
N TYR A 377 -20.28 -22.24 -8.94
CA TYR A 377 -19.24 -21.53 -9.64
C TYR A 377 -17.97 -21.58 -8.80
N ALA A 378 -17.18 -22.42 -9.29
CA ALA A 378 -15.79 -22.75 -9.13
C ALA A 378 -15.19 -22.48 -7.75
N PRO A 379 -15.24 -23.46 -6.86
CA PRO A 379 -14.32 -23.52 -5.72
C PRO A 379 -12.83 -23.38 -6.13
N GLU A 380 -12.52 -23.69 -7.40
CA GLU A 380 -11.15 -23.66 -7.94
C GLU A 380 -10.59 -22.25 -8.10
N GLU A 381 -11.40 -21.24 -8.46
CA GLU A 381 -10.96 -19.84 -8.56
C GLU A 381 -11.03 -19.08 -7.23
N TYR A 382 -11.82 -19.57 -6.27
CA TYR A 382 -11.98 -18.95 -4.96
C TYR A 382 -11.72 -19.96 -3.85
N GLY A 383 -10.50 -19.97 -3.35
CA GLY A 383 -10.14 -20.79 -2.19
C GLY A 383 -10.71 -20.24 -0.89
N LEU A 384 -10.96 -21.13 0.07
CA LEU A 384 -11.18 -20.73 1.46
C LEU A 384 -9.90 -20.06 1.96
N ARG A 385 -10.02 -18.83 2.41
CA ARG A 385 -8.96 -18.18 3.14
C ARG A 385 -8.88 -18.86 4.50
N TYR A 386 -7.75 -19.51 4.79
CA TYR A 386 -7.41 -19.72 6.18
C TYR A 386 -7.22 -18.33 6.77
N ARG A 387 -8.13 -17.93 7.63
CA ARG A 387 -8.06 -16.61 8.25
C ARG A 387 -6.89 -16.60 9.20
N ASP A 388 -5.79 -16.03 8.77
CA ASP A 388 -5.00 -15.25 9.68
C ASP A 388 -5.64 -13.86 9.77
N PRO A 389 -6.33 -13.55 10.85
CA PRO A 389 -7.02 -12.25 11.00
C PRO A 389 -6.04 -11.09 11.05
N SER A 390 -4.77 -11.32 11.39
CA SER A 390 -3.73 -10.30 11.42
C SER A 390 -3.44 -9.70 10.05
N HIS A 391 -3.83 -10.38 8.96
CA HIS A 391 -3.57 -9.98 7.57
C HIS A 391 -4.81 -9.51 6.81
N SER A 392 -5.98 -9.43 7.44
CA SER A 392 -7.21 -9.00 6.76
C SER A 392 -7.27 -7.50 6.44
N GLY A 393 -6.26 -6.75 6.73
CA GLY A 393 -6.18 -5.29 6.57
C GLY A 393 -5.15 -4.77 5.57
N ARG A 394 -4.39 -5.64 4.87
CA ARG A 394 -3.39 -5.20 3.88
C ARG A 394 -3.82 -5.48 2.46
#